data_6cd7e3d07aebfe9ef2b21093901c6945
#
_entry.id   6cd7e3d07aebfe9ef2b21093901c6945
#
_cell.length_a   1.000
_cell.length_b   1.000
_cell.length_c   1.000
_cell.angle_alpha   90.00
_cell.angle_beta   90.00
_cell.angle_gamma   90.00
#
_symmetry.space_group_name_H-M   'P 1'
#
loop_
_entity.id
_entity.type
_entity.pdbx_description
1 polymer ?
#
loop_
_entity_poly.entity_id
_entity_poly.type
_entity_poly.pdbx_seq_one_letter_code
_entity_poly.pdbx_strand_id
1 'polypeptide(L)'
;MKLISLISIVIFSSVNAQSFSVARVHYGGGGDWYSDPSSIPNLLTYLEENTPVSTINEDIHMKLTDKEINQYPYLYMTGHGNIRLTEDEVISLRTILMNNGFLHADDNYGLDASFRRELKRVFPNKELVPLPNDHPIFYSYYRFPNGLPKVHEHDGKPPQALALFDEDRMIVLYTYESDLGDGWEDASVHEDPWPIREAALQMGVNIIYYSLTQ
;
A
#
# COMPACT_ATOMS: atom_id res chain seq x y z
N MET A 1 -35.19 51.96 21.41
CA MET A 1 -33.97 51.17 21.06
C MET A 1 -34.40 49.78 20.69
N LYS A 2 -34.34 49.43 19.39
CA LYS A 2 -34.63 48.05 18.91
C LYS A 2 -33.33 47.29 18.85
N LEU A 3 -33.21 46.20 19.63
CA LEU A 3 -32.10 45.29 19.58
C LEU A 3 -32.24 44.42 18.32
N ILE A 4 -31.30 44.54 17.38
CA ILE A 4 -31.21 43.63 16.23
C ILE A 4 -30.32 42.47 16.66
N SER A 5 -30.92 41.28 16.82
CA SER A 5 -30.19 40.06 17.10
C SER A 5 -29.58 39.55 15.78
N LEU A 6 -28.27 39.55 15.69
CA LEU A 6 -27.54 38.89 14.57
C LEU A 6 -27.53 37.37 14.82
N ILE A 7 -28.25 36.64 13.99
CA ILE A 7 -28.16 35.17 13.95
C ILE A 7 -27.01 34.85 13.00
N SER A 8 -25.88 34.36 13.55
CA SER A 8 -24.79 33.79 12.76
C SER A 8 -25.18 32.40 12.29
N ILE A 9 -25.44 32.27 11.01
CA ILE A 9 -25.63 30.93 10.37
C ILE A 9 -24.24 30.33 10.14
N VAL A 10 -23.89 29.33 10.91
CA VAL A 10 -22.70 28.51 10.67
C VAL A 10 -23.06 27.49 9.57
N ILE A 11 -22.57 27.74 8.37
CA ILE A 11 -22.69 26.79 7.26
C ILE A 11 -21.63 25.71 7.49
N PHE A 12 -22.06 24.54 7.94
CA PHE A 12 -21.23 23.34 7.88
C PHE A 12 -21.15 22.89 6.43
N SER A 13 -20.05 23.17 5.77
CA SER A 13 -19.70 22.51 4.51
C SER A 13 -19.41 21.05 4.86
N SER A 14 -20.27 20.13 4.45
CA SER A 14 -19.95 18.70 4.45
C SER A 14 -18.82 18.51 3.43
N VAL A 15 -17.60 18.33 3.92
CA VAL A 15 -16.51 17.79 3.10
C VAL A 15 -16.94 16.36 2.81
N ASN A 16 -17.29 16.07 1.56
CA ASN A 16 -17.41 14.68 1.11
C ASN A 16 -16.02 14.07 1.24
N ALA A 17 -15.79 13.33 2.32
CA ALA A 17 -14.60 12.52 2.44
C ALA A 17 -14.63 11.49 1.29
N GLN A 18 -13.66 11.57 0.40
CA GLN A 18 -13.53 10.58 -0.67
C GLN A 18 -13.17 9.25 -0.02
N SER A 19 -13.92 8.20 -0.35
CA SER A 19 -13.62 6.85 0.16
C SER A 19 -12.29 6.38 -0.37
N PHE A 20 -11.48 5.78 0.50
CA PHE A 20 -10.18 5.22 0.15
C PHE A 20 -10.33 3.97 -0.73
N SER A 21 -9.48 3.82 -1.71
CA SER A 21 -9.41 2.65 -2.59
C SER A 21 -7.98 2.29 -2.93
N VAL A 22 -7.75 1.03 -3.25
CA VAL A 22 -6.44 0.49 -3.67
C VAL A 22 -6.56 0.06 -5.13
N ALA A 23 -5.60 0.44 -5.96
CA ALA A 23 -5.46 -0.11 -7.30
C ALA A 23 -4.34 -1.14 -7.34
N ARG A 24 -4.69 -2.40 -7.59
CA ARG A 24 -3.73 -3.47 -7.87
C ARG A 24 -3.15 -3.29 -9.26
N VAL A 25 -1.83 -3.24 -9.35
CA VAL A 25 -1.12 -3.01 -10.62
C VAL A 25 -1.08 -4.29 -11.44
N HIS A 26 -1.75 -4.27 -12.60
CA HIS A 26 -1.64 -5.30 -13.63
C HIS A 26 -0.37 -5.07 -14.45
N TYR A 27 0.74 -5.67 -14.03
CA TYR A 27 2.03 -5.58 -14.71
C TYR A 27 2.25 -6.73 -15.71
N GLY A 28 3.14 -6.55 -16.67
CA GLY A 28 3.60 -7.58 -17.60
C GLY A 28 4.83 -8.33 -17.09
N GLY A 29 5.29 -9.34 -17.84
CA GLY A 29 6.53 -10.07 -17.56
C GLY A 29 6.36 -11.52 -17.15
N GLY A 30 5.12 -11.99 -16.94
CA GLY A 30 4.79 -13.37 -16.63
C GLY A 30 4.70 -13.70 -15.14
N GLY A 31 4.86 -12.71 -14.25
CA GLY A 31 4.49 -12.87 -12.85
C GLY A 31 2.97 -12.80 -12.65
N ASP A 32 2.51 -13.35 -11.56
CA ASP A 32 1.08 -13.50 -11.25
C ASP A 32 0.55 -12.33 -10.41
N TRP A 33 0.56 -11.13 -10.99
CA TRP A 33 0.05 -9.89 -10.38
C TRP A 33 -1.34 -10.03 -9.73
N TYR A 34 -2.07 -11.08 -10.08
CA TYR A 34 -3.43 -11.40 -9.61
C TYR A 34 -3.44 -12.37 -8.43
N SER A 35 -2.28 -12.74 -7.87
CA SER A 35 -2.22 -13.55 -6.65
C SER A 35 -2.95 -12.87 -5.48
N ASP A 36 -3.35 -13.66 -4.49
CA ASP A 36 -4.02 -13.20 -3.28
C ASP A 36 -5.31 -12.41 -3.53
N PRO A 37 -6.30 -13.00 -4.24
CA PRO A 37 -7.45 -12.24 -4.72
C PRO A 37 -8.39 -11.72 -3.61
N SER A 38 -8.39 -12.33 -2.42
CA SER A 38 -9.18 -11.85 -1.28
C SER A 38 -8.42 -10.86 -0.39
N SER A 39 -7.12 -10.66 -0.60
CA SER A 39 -6.25 -9.87 0.26
C SER A 39 -6.68 -8.40 0.38
N ILE A 40 -6.85 -7.69 -0.73
CA ILE A 40 -7.26 -6.28 -0.71
C ILE A 40 -8.67 -6.10 -0.13
N PRO A 41 -9.71 -6.85 -0.55
CA PRO A 41 -11.03 -6.76 0.07
C PRO A 41 -11.02 -6.98 1.58
N ASN A 42 -10.28 -7.98 2.07
CA ASN A 42 -10.18 -8.24 3.51
C ASN A 42 -9.45 -7.12 4.25
N LEU A 43 -8.35 -6.60 3.70
CA LEU A 43 -7.64 -5.46 4.28
C LEU A 43 -8.51 -4.21 4.34
N LEU A 44 -9.25 -3.91 3.28
CA LEU A 44 -10.14 -2.74 3.23
C LEU A 44 -11.32 -2.88 4.19
N THR A 45 -11.88 -4.09 4.32
CA THR A 45 -12.90 -4.40 5.34
C THR A 45 -12.33 -4.17 6.75
N TYR A 46 -11.15 -4.72 7.03
CA TYR A 46 -10.51 -4.56 8.34
C TYR A 46 -10.19 -3.08 8.65
N LEU A 47 -9.71 -2.32 7.65
CA LEU A 47 -9.46 -0.89 7.77
C LEU A 47 -10.73 -0.12 8.15
N GLU A 48 -11.85 -0.36 7.44
CA GLU A 48 -13.13 0.34 7.68
C GLU A 48 -13.74 -0.01 9.03
N GLU A 49 -13.64 -1.27 9.46
CA GLU A 49 -14.17 -1.74 10.74
C GLU A 49 -13.38 -1.20 11.96
N ASN A 50 -12.08 -0.91 11.78
CA ASN A 50 -11.17 -0.59 12.89
C ASN A 50 -10.67 0.86 12.90
N THR A 51 -10.99 1.65 11.87
CA THR A 51 -10.53 3.04 11.74
C THR A 51 -11.66 3.96 11.23
N PRO A 52 -11.50 5.29 11.29
CA PRO A 52 -12.48 6.21 10.71
C PRO A 52 -12.39 6.35 9.18
N VAL A 53 -11.57 5.54 8.49
CA VAL A 53 -11.40 5.60 7.03
C VAL A 53 -12.51 4.83 6.35
N SER A 54 -13.33 5.51 5.52
CA SER A 54 -14.30 4.84 4.65
C SER A 54 -13.61 4.29 3.41
N THR A 55 -13.99 3.11 2.96
CA THR A 55 -13.36 2.42 1.85
C THR A 55 -14.29 2.15 0.67
N ILE A 56 -13.72 1.95 -0.51
CA ILE A 56 -14.36 1.24 -1.62
C ILE A 56 -13.79 -0.18 -1.58
N ASN A 57 -14.57 -1.11 -1.05
CA ASN A 57 -14.13 -2.49 -0.81
C ASN A 57 -14.21 -3.32 -2.10
N GLU A 58 -13.32 -3.01 -3.05
CA GLU A 58 -13.19 -3.70 -4.33
C GLU A 58 -11.70 -3.94 -4.65
N ASP A 59 -11.36 -5.10 -5.21
CA ASP A 59 -10.04 -5.35 -5.79
C ASP A 59 -9.98 -4.75 -7.20
N ILE A 60 -9.58 -3.49 -7.28
CA ILE A 60 -9.54 -2.71 -8.53
C ILE A 60 -8.25 -3.01 -9.27
N HIS A 61 -8.35 -3.58 -10.46
CA HIS A 61 -7.21 -3.93 -11.29
C HIS A 61 -6.95 -2.88 -12.36
N MET A 62 -5.72 -2.33 -12.40
CA MET A 62 -5.36 -1.25 -13.32
C MET A 62 -3.99 -1.50 -13.96
N LYS A 63 -3.88 -1.23 -15.25
CA LYS A 63 -2.57 -1.05 -15.88
C LYS A 63 -2.07 0.36 -15.60
N LEU A 64 -0.76 0.50 -15.48
CA LEU A 64 -0.13 1.81 -15.25
C LEU A 64 -0.40 2.82 -16.39
N THR A 65 -0.82 2.34 -17.57
CA THR A 65 -1.18 3.16 -18.72
C THR A 65 -2.67 3.44 -18.87
N ASP A 66 -3.52 2.93 -17.98
CA ASP A 66 -4.95 3.21 -18.01
C ASP A 66 -5.21 4.68 -17.66
N LYS A 67 -6.16 5.31 -18.33
CA LYS A 67 -6.42 6.76 -18.16
C LYS A 67 -6.88 7.12 -16.77
N GLU A 68 -7.58 6.21 -16.13
CA GLU A 68 -8.18 6.36 -14.81
C GLU A 68 -7.20 6.11 -13.66
N ILE A 69 -5.99 5.59 -13.93
CA ILE A 69 -5.01 5.22 -12.89
C ILE A 69 -4.67 6.39 -11.95
N ASN A 70 -4.67 7.62 -12.46
CA ASN A 70 -4.40 8.81 -11.66
C ASN A 70 -5.50 9.14 -10.62
N GLN A 71 -6.64 8.44 -10.64
CA GLN A 71 -7.68 8.56 -9.62
C GLN A 71 -7.36 7.70 -8.38
N TYR A 72 -6.34 6.82 -8.49
CA TYR A 72 -5.94 5.88 -7.45
C TYR A 72 -4.52 6.23 -6.96
N PRO A 73 -4.39 7.11 -5.95
CA PRO A 73 -3.08 7.49 -5.45
C PRO A 73 -2.36 6.37 -4.69
N TYR A 74 -3.07 5.34 -4.22
CA TYR A 74 -2.49 4.17 -3.59
C TYR A 74 -2.47 2.99 -4.56
N LEU A 75 -1.27 2.59 -4.96
CA LEU A 75 -1.01 1.44 -5.82
C LEU A 75 -0.49 0.26 -4.98
N TYR A 76 -0.98 -0.93 -5.30
CA TYR A 76 -0.49 -2.18 -4.71
C TYR A 76 0.07 -3.10 -5.80
N MET A 77 1.23 -3.68 -5.54
CA MET A 77 1.90 -4.59 -6.46
C MET A 77 2.37 -5.81 -5.68
N THR A 78 1.92 -6.98 -6.08
CA THR A 78 2.30 -8.25 -5.46
C THR A 78 2.44 -9.34 -6.51
N GLY A 79 2.84 -10.54 -6.13
CA GLY A 79 2.89 -11.74 -6.94
C GLY A 79 4.22 -12.46 -6.89
N HIS A 80 4.27 -13.58 -7.60
CA HIS A 80 5.46 -14.38 -7.78
C HIS A 80 6.10 -14.12 -9.14
N GLY A 81 7.41 -14.27 -9.23
CA GLY A 81 8.14 -14.31 -10.49
C GLY A 81 8.51 -12.94 -11.04
N ASN A 82 8.31 -12.73 -12.35
CA ASN A 82 8.97 -11.64 -13.04
C ASN A 82 8.04 -10.48 -13.39
N ILE A 83 8.42 -9.27 -12.96
CA ILE A 83 7.84 -8.01 -13.43
C ILE A 83 8.62 -7.52 -14.66
N ARG A 84 7.92 -7.01 -15.66
CA ARG A 84 8.51 -6.27 -16.76
C ARG A 84 7.59 -5.12 -17.17
N LEU A 85 8.07 -3.91 -17.00
CA LEU A 85 7.37 -2.69 -17.40
C LEU A 85 7.80 -2.25 -18.81
N THR A 86 6.84 -1.80 -19.59
CA THR A 86 7.11 -1.06 -20.83
C THR A 86 7.67 0.32 -20.52
N GLU A 87 8.21 1.04 -21.51
CA GLU A 87 8.69 2.41 -21.30
C GLU A 87 7.56 3.35 -20.89
N ASP A 88 6.36 3.20 -21.44
CA ASP A 88 5.19 4.00 -21.10
C ASP A 88 4.76 3.74 -19.63
N GLU A 89 4.80 2.48 -19.19
CA GLU A 89 4.51 2.13 -17.79
C GLU A 89 5.55 2.67 -16.82
N VAL A 90 6.84 2.69 -17.19
CA VAL A 90 7.92 3.32 -16.39
C VAL A 90 7.68 4.81 -16.24
N ILE A 91 7.33 5.51 -17.33
CA ILE A 91 7.04 6.95 -17.32
C ILE A 91 5.79 7.22 -16.47
N SER A 92 4.75 6.43 -16.66
CA SER A 92 3.49 6.58 -15.94
C SER A 92 3.67 6.37 -14.44
N LEU A 93 4.31 5.28 -14.02
CA LEU A 93 4.56 4.99 -12.59
C LEU A 93 5.38 6.12 -11.94
N ARG A 94 6.44 6.58 -12.61
CA ARG A 94 7.22 7.74 -12.13
C ARG A 94 6.33 8.97 -11.96
N THR A 95 5.50 9.26 -12.94
CA THR A 95 4.61 10.43 -12.90
C THR A 95 3.61 10.34 -11.75
N ILE A 96 2.98 9.19 -11.56
CA ILE A 96 2.03 8.97 -10.46
C ILE A 96 2.72 9.18 -9.12
N LEU A 97 3.88 8.53 -8.91
CA LEU A 97 4.59 8.58 -7.62
C LEU A 97 5.13 9.98 -7.31
N MET A 98 5.57 10.74 -8.32
CA MET A 98 6.00 12.12 -8.14
C MET A 98 4.82 13.10 -7.91
N ASN A 99 3.59 12.72 -8.30
CA ASN A 99 2.36 13.50 -8.10
C ASN A 99 1.50 12.97 -6.94
N ASN A 100 2.10 12.83 -5.77
CA ASN A 100 1.46 12.36 -4.52
C ASN A 100 0.99 10.89 -4.52
N GLY A 101 1.38 10.07 -5.49
CA GLY A 101 1.12 8.64 -5.47
C GLY A 101 2.00 7.92 -4.45
N PHE A 102 1.54 6.74 -4.03
CA PHE A 102 2.24 5.82 -3.15
C PHE A 102 2.14 4.41 -3.73
N LEU A 103 3.26 3.70 -3.80
CA LEU A 103 3.30 2.29 -4.19
C LEU A 103 3.67 1.44 -2.98
N HIS A 104 2.80 0.51 -2.61
CA HIS A 104 3.14 -0.61 -1.75
C HIS A 104 3.42 -1.82 -2.64
N ALA A 105 4.66 -2.29 -2.65
CA ALA A 105 5.05 -3.55 -3.27
C ALA A 105 5.27 -4.60 -2.18
N ASP A 106 4.66 -5.77 -2.33
CA ASP A 106 4.77 -6.89 -1.39
C ASP A 106 5.30 -8.12 -2.12
N ASP A 107 6.40 -8.71 -1.65
CA ASP A 107 7.04 -9.84 -2.29
C ASP A 107 6.44 -11.15 -1.76
N ASN A 108 5.68 -11.82 -2.62
CA ASN A 108 5.13 -13.15 -2.35
C ASN A 108 6.14 -14.29 -2.66
N TYR A 109 7.39 -13.99 -2.80
CA TYR A 109 8.49 -14.87 -3.18
C TYR A 109 8.88 -14.82 -4.66
N GLY A 110 10.11 -14.43 -4.87
CA GLY A 110 10.73 -14.41 -6.21
C GLY A 110 10.47 -13.16 -7.04
N LEU A 111 9.80 -12.15 -6.48
CA LEU A 111 9.59 -10.85 -7.11
C LEU A 111 10.82 -9.93 -7.02
N ASP A 112 11.62 -10.06 -5.96
CA ASP A 112 12.67 -9.11 -5.54
C ASP A 112 13.59 -8.66 -6.66
N ALA A 113 14.22 -9.59 -7.37
CA ALA A 113 15.19 -9.24 -8.41
C ALA A 113 14.56 -8.43 -9.55
N SER A 114 13.33 -8.79 -9.95
CA SER A 114 12.61 -8.10 -11.02
C SER A 114 12.05 -6.76 -10.56
N PHE A 115 11.51 -6.68 -9.36
CA PHE A 115 11.01 -5.43 -8.78
C PHE A 115 12.12 -4.39 -8.67
N ARG A 116 13.28 -4.74 -8.08
CA ARG A 116 14.42 -3.82 -7.98
C ARG A 116 14.94 -3.37 -9.34
N ARG A 117 14.98 -4.26 -10.33
CA ARG A 117 15.37 -3.93 -11.70
C ARG A 117 14.42 -2.89 -12.31
N GLU A 118 13.11 -3.12 -12.21
CA GLU A 118 12.13 -2.20 -12.78
C GLU A 118 12.08 -0.87 -12.00
N LEU A 119 12.16 -0.91 -10.67
CA LEU A 119 12.21 0.30 -9.85
C LEU A 119 13.44 1.16 -10.19
N LYS A 120 14.58 0.54 -10.52
CA LYS A 120 15.80 1.26 -10.97
C LYS A 120 15.61 1.95 -12.33
N ARG A 121 14.75 1.40 -13.22
CA ARG A 121 14.35 2.08 -14.45
C ARG A 121 13.40 3.26 -14.18
N VAL A 122 12.50 3.09 -13.21
CA VAL A 122 11.59 4.18 -12.79
C VAL A 122 12.38 5.31 -12.14
N PHE A 123 13.31 5.01 -11.24
CA PHE A 123 14.11 5.98 -10.49
C PHE A 123 15.62 5.65 -10.55
N PRO A 124 16.31 6.00 -11.63
CA PRO A 124 17.72 5.63 -11.83
C PRO A 124 18.68 6.16 -10.74
N ASN A 125 18.33 7.30 -10.13
CA ASN A 125 19.18 8.00 -9.17
C ASN A 125 18.71 7.85 -7.70
N LYS A 126 17.68 7.04 -7.44
CA LYS A 126 17.19 6.77 -6.09
C LYS A 126 17.46 5.30 -5.73
N GLU A 127 17.51 5.01 -4.44
CA GLU A 127 17.75 3.66 -3.92
C GLU A 127 16.76 3.34 -2.80
N LEU A 128 16.38 2.08 -2.71
CA LEU A 128 15.61 1.56 -1.57
C LEU A 128 16.50 1.56 -0.33
N VAL A 129 16.00 2.16 0.74
CA VAL A 129 16.67 2.21 2.03
C VAL A 129 15.88 1.41 3.07
N PRO A 130 16.53 0.64 3.95
CA PRO A 130 15.84 -0.07 5.02
C PRO A 130 15.28 0.93 6.04
N LEU A 131 14.03 0.69 6.49
CA LEU A 131 13.42 1.46 7.54
C LEU A 131 13.87 0.93 8.91
N PRO A 132 14.28 1.81 9.83
CA PRO A 132 14.54 1.41 11.21
C PRO A 132 13.22 1.11 11.96
N ASN A 133 13.28 0.27 13.00
CA ASN A 133 12.08 -0.15 13.73
C ASN A 133 11.34 0.99 14.47
N ASP A 134 11.98 2.15 14.65
CA ASP A 134 11.37 3.35 15.22
C ASP A 134 10.76 4.29 14.17
N HIS A 135 10.77 3.88 12.87
CA HIS A 135 10.15 4.67 11.82
C HIS A 135 8.65 4.86 12.07
N PRO A 136 8.07 6.06 11.82
CA PRO A 136 6.67 6.37 12.10
C PRO A 136 5.65 5.40 11.50
N ILE A 137 5.94 4.74 10.38
CA ILE A 137 5.04 3.76 9.75
C ILE A 137 4.69 2.59 10.70
N PHE A 138 5.61 2.20 11.59
CA PHE A 138 5.39 1.13 12.57
C PHE A 138 4.57 1.58 13.79
N TYR A 139 4.11 2.84 13.80
CA TYR A 139 3.36 3.45 14.91
C TYR A 139 2.21 4.34 14.45
N SER A 140 1.92 4.34 13.14
CA SER A 140 0.95 5.27 12.55
C SER A 140 -0.48 5.06 13.06
N TYR A 141 -0.85 3.81 13.36
CA TYR A 141 -2.13 3.45 14.00
C TYR A 141 -1.93 2.36 15.07
N TYR A 142 -1.39 1.21 14.70
CA TYR A 142 -0.99 0.13 15.62
C TYR A 142 0.50 0.21 15.94
N ARG A 143 0.94 -0.49 16.99
CA ARG A 143 2.34 -0.44 17.45
C ARG A 143 3.10 -1.72 17.07
N PHE A 144 4.14 -1.56 16.26
CA PHE A 144 5.05 -2.63 15.84
C PHE A 144 6.49 -2.33 16.26
N PRO A 145 6.84 -2.47 17.56
CA PRO A 145 8.16 -2.11 18.07
C PRO A 145 9.30 -2.97 17.50
N ASN A 146 8.96 -4.14 16.93
CA ASN A 146 9.92 -5.05 16.31
C ASN A 146 9.98 -4.87 14.76
N GLY A 147 9.30 -3.86 14.22
CA GLY A 147 9.22 -3.62 12.78
C GLY A 147 8.20 -4.52 12.08
N LEU A 148 8.46 -4.83 10.83
CA LEU A 148 7.56 -5.57 9.95
C LEU A 148 7.26 -6.99 10.47
N PRO A 149 5.99 -7.43 10.56
CA PRO A 149 5.66 -8.81 10.91
C PRO A 149 6.05 -9.75 9.75
N LYS A 150 6.30 -11.01 10.08
CA LYS A 150 6.55 -12.09 9.11
C LYS A 150 5.37 -13.05 9.12
N VAL A 151 4.79 -13.30 7.94
CA VAL A 151 3.67 -14.24 7.76
C VAL A 151 4.22 -15.60 7.36
N HIS A 152 4.93 -15.67 6.23
CA HIS A 152 5.51 -16.91 5.74
C HIS A 152 7.05 -16.87 5.69
N GLU A 153 7.65 -18.07 5.69
CA GLU A 153 9.09 -18.25 5.53
C GLU A 153 9.42 -18.50 4.06
N HIS A 154 10.34 -17.69 3.51
CA HIS A 154 10.87 -17.90 2.16
C HIS A 154 12.32 -18.36 2.21
N ASP A 155 13.27 -17.40 2.24
CA ASP A 155 14.72 -17.69 2.24
C ASP A 155 15.31 -17.75 3.65
N GLY A 156 14.48 -17.78 4.70
CA GLY A 156 14.91 -17.78 6.10
C GLY A 156 15.53 -16.46 6.56
N LYS A 157 15.27 -15.37 5.84
CA LYS A 157 15.71 -14.02 6.21
C LYS A 157 14.67 -13.32 7.09
N PRO A 158 15.07 -12.34 7.91
CA PRO A 158 14.11 -11.51 8.63
C PRO A 158 13.30 -10.64 7.65
N PRO A 159 12.06 -10.27 7.99
CA PRO A 159 11.25 -9.37 7.19
C PRO A 159 11.90 -8.00 7.13
N GLN A 160 11.82 -7.33 5.98
CA GLN A 160 12.44 -6.04 5.72
C GLN A 160 11.43 -5.08 5.12
N ALA A 161 11.24 -3.94 5.75
CA ALA A 161 10.57 -2.80 5.14
C ALA A 161 11.62 -1.90 4.48
N LEU A 162 11.54 -1.77 3.17
CA LEU A 162 12.44 -0.96 2.36
C LEU A 162 11.66 0.18 1.74
N ALA A 163 12.18 1.38 1.77
CA ALA A 163 11.47 2.55 1.25
C ALA A 163 12.29 3.34 0.23
N LEU A 164 11.58 4.01 -0.66
CA LEU A 164 12.16 4.99 -1.56
C LEU A 164 11.47 6.32 -1.31
N PHE A 165 12.27 7.37 -1.16
CA PHE A 165 11.79 8.69 -0.80
C PHE A 165 11.98 9.70 -1.95
N ASP A 166 11.04 10.64 -2.02
CA ASP A 166 11.19 11.89 -2.73
C ASP A 166 11.18 13.02 -1.71
N GLU A 167 12.33 13.64 -1.49
CA GLU A 167 12.60 14.48 -0.33
C GLU A 167 12.27 13.73 0.97
N ASP A 168 11.34 14.23 1.78
CA ASP A 168 10.91 13.59 3.04
C ASP A 168 9.68 12.69 2.87
N ARG A 169 9.07 12.63 1.67
CA ARG A 169 7.87 11.84 1.38
C ARG A 169 8.26 10.44 0.91
N MET A 170 7.74 9.41 1.56
CA MET A 170 7.85 8.03 1.10
C MET A 170 6.95 7.83 -0.13
N ILE A 171 7.54 7.46 -1.26
CA ILE A 171 6.80 7.22 -2.51
C ILE A 171 6.67 5.73 -2.84
N VAL A 172 7.56 4.90 -2.30
CA VAL A 172 7.48 3.45 -2.42
C VAL A 172 7.78 2.83 -1.06
N LEU A 173 6.96 1.89 -0.63
CA LEU A 173 7.26 0.91 0.40
C LEU A 173 7.37 -0.46 -0.27
N TYR A 174 8.44 -1.18 0.05
CA TYR A 174 8.64 -2.56 -0.37
C TYR A 174 8.78 -3.46 0.85
N THR A 175 7.80 -4.35 1.04
CA THR A 175 7.80 -5.36 2.09
C THR A 175 8.39 -6.64 1.53
N TYR A 176 9.60 -6.97 1.98
CA TYR A 176 10.39 -8.10 1.52
C TYR A 176 10.52 -9.15 2.61
N GLU A 177 10.40 -10.42 2.27
CA GLU A 177 10.43 -11.54 3.24
C GLU A 177 9.34 -11.47 4.33
N SER A 178 8.19 -10.85 4.02
CA SER A 178 7.09 -10.64 4.96
C SER A 178 5.83 -11.39 4.60
N ASP A 179 5.43 -11.30 3.33
CA ASP A 179 4.23 -11.95 2.79
C ASP A 179 2.92 -11.42 3.40
N LEU A 180 2.84 -10.10 3.47
CA LEU A 180 1.65 -9.46 4.08
C LEU A 180 0.37 -9.81 3.32
N GLY A 181 0.44 -9.91 1.98
CA GLY A 181 -0.68 -10.23 1.10
C GLY A 181 -1.35 -11.55 1.48
N ASP A 182 -0.57 -12.59 1.74
CA ASP A 182 -1.05 -13.89 2.19
C ASP A 182 -1.75 -13.80 3.56
N GLY A 183 -1.19 -13.01 4.46
CA GLY A 183 -1.80 -12.76 5.77
C GLY A 183 -3.13 -12.01 5.70
N TRP A 184 -3.41 -11.30 4.61
CA TRP A 184 -4.70 -10.63 4.39
C TRP A 184 -5.73 -11.54 3.71
N GLU A 185 -5.31 -12.66 3.10
CA GLU A 185 -6.20 -13.61 2.42
C GLU A 185 -7.25 -14.20 3.36
N ASP A 186 -8.25 -14.87 2.78
CA ASP A 186 -9.24 -15.63 3.54
C ASP A 186 -8.55 -16.71 4.40
N ALA A 187 -9.07 -16.92 5.61
CA ALA A 187 -8.48 -17.85 6.58
C ALA A 187 -8.30 -19.28 6.06
N SER A 188 -9.08 -19.68 5.07
CA SER A 188 -9.04 -21.02 4.48
C SER A 188 -7.99 -21.20 3.39
N VAL A 189 -7.31 -20.12 2.95
CA VAL A 189 -6.31 -20.20 1.87
C VAL A 189 -4.99 -20.76 2.40
N HIS A 190 -4.42 -20.12 3.41
CA HIS A 190 -3.13 -20.50 3.99
C HIS A 190 -3.26 -21.18 5.34
N GLU A 191 -4.47 -21.19 5.92
CA GLU A 191 -4.76 -21.77 7.25
C GLU A 191 -3.93 -21.12 8.39
N ASP A 192 -3.46 -19.90 8.18
CA ASP A 192 -2.67 -19.17 9.17
C ASP A 192 -3.47 -18.88 10.44
N PRO A 193 -2.83 -19.03 11.62
CA PRO A 193 -3.44 -18.65 12.89
C PRO A 193 -3.85 -17.18 12.92
N TRP A 194 -5.02 -16.89 13.52
CA TRP A 194 -5.54 -15.51 13.60
C TRP A 194 -4.51 -14.46 14.08
N PRO A 195 -3.66 -14.72 15.10
CA PRO A 195 -2.68 -13.72 15.52
C PRO A 195 -1.68 -13.31 14.43
N ILE A 196 -1.32 -14.22 13.52
CA ILE A 196 -0.43 -13.93 12.37
C ILE A 196 -1.18 -13.07 11.35
N ARG A 197 -2.40 -13.48 10.98
CA ARG A 197 -3.26 -12.75 10.06
C ARG A 197 -3.62 -11.36 10.61
N GLU A 198 -3.96 -11.27 11.90
CA GLU A 198 -4.26 -9.99 12.54
C GLU A 198 -3.06 -9.04 12.51
N ALA A 199 -1.85 -9.53 12.78
CA ALA A 199 -0.64 -8.72 12.68
C ALA A 199 -0.40 -8.21 11.24
N ALA A 200 -0.63 -9.04 10.23
CA ALA A 200 -0.55 -8.63 8.82
C ALA A 200 -1.59 -7.56 8.49
N LEU A 201 -2.86 -7.74 8.86
CA LEU A 201 -3.95 -6.77 8.65
C LEU A 201 -3.66 -5.44 9.37
N GLN A 202 -3.22 -5.48 10.63
CA GLN A 202 -2.82 -4.30 11.39
C GLN A 202 -1.64 -3.56 10.75
N MET A 203 -0.66 -4.30 10.21
CA MET A 203 0.44 -3.66 9.47
C MET A 203 -0.04 -3.03 8.17
N GLY A 204 -0.95 -3.67 7.44
CA GLY A 204 -1.61 -3.09 6.27
C GLY A 204 -2.33 -1.77 6.60
N VAL A 205 -3.06 -1.72 7.72
CA VAL A 205 -3.67 -0.48 8.23
C VAL A 205 -2.61 0.59 8.50
N ASN A 206 -1.50 0.24 9.13
CA ASN A 206 -0.40 1.16 9.39
C ASN A 206 0.16 1.76 8.09
N ILE A 207 0.37 0.93 7.07
CA ILE A 207 0.91 1.35 5.77
C ILE A 207 -0.05 2.35 5.10
N ILE A 208 -1.34 2.02 5.08
CA ILE A 208 -2.36 2.89 4.50
C ILE A 208 -2.45 4.20 5.29
N TYR A 209 -2.54 4.13 6.61
CA TYR A 209 -2.68 5.31 7.47
C TYR A 209 -1.47 6.24 7.35
N TYR A 210 -0.26 5.66 7.29
CA TYR A 210 0.97 6.41 7.04
C TYR A 210 0.92 7.12 5.68
N SER A 211 0.52 6.42 4.62
CA SER A 211 0.44 7.01 3.27
C SER A 211 -0.53 8.17 3.17
N LEU A 212 -1.58 8.18 4.00
CA LEU A 212 -2.60 9.24 4.04
C LEU A 212 -2.19 10.46 4.89
N THR A 213 -1.19 10.30 5.77
CA THR A 213 -0.86 11.31 6.80
C THR A 213 0.57 11.85 6.74
N GLN A 214 1.41 11.34 5.85
CA GLN A 214 2.78 11.81 5.65
C GLN A 214 2.89 13.20 4.98
#